data_6ef68cb06d917311836e798adc8ebaed
#
_entry.id   6ef68cb06d917311836e798adc8ebaed
#
_cell.length_a   1.000
_cell.length_b   1.000
_cell.length_c   1.000
_cell.angle_alpha   90.00
_cell.angle_beta   90.00
_cell.angle_gamma   90.00
#
_symmetry.space_group_name_H-M   'P 1'
#
loop_
_entity.id
_entity.type
_entity.pdbx_description
1 polymer ?
#
loop_
_entity_poly.entity_id
_entity_poly.type
_entity_poly.pdbx_seq_one_letter_code
_entity_poly.pdbx_strand_id
1 'polypeptide(L)' 'MKLIALNLPRDLSEQSLGLIFKKIGDIKSCKVVIDKYTGISKGFGFVEMSLDLDGKTAIKELHGTKIGKNKIRIKQSGDK' A
#
# COMPACT_ATOMS: atom_id res chain seq x y z
N MET A 1 8.75 -8.39 -3.52
CA MET A 1 7.81 -7.89 -4.56
C MET A 1 7.36 -6.49 -4.20
N LYS A 2 7.45 -5.59 -5.13
CA LYS A 2 7.04 -4.21 -4.92
C LYS A 2 5.61 -4.00 -5.39
N LEU A 3 4.80 -3.41 -4.53
CA LEU A 3 3.39 -3.21 -4.80
C LEU A 3 3.06 -1.72 -4.77
N ILE A 4 2.05 -1.33 -5.54
CA ILE A 4 1.51 0.02 -5.45
C ILE A 4 0.10 -0.09 -4.90
N ALA A 5 -0.21 0.73 -3.90
CA ALA A 5 -1.53 0.80 -3.29
C ALA A 5 -2.18 2.11 -3.73
N LEU A 6 -3.34 2.01 -4.35
CA LEU A 6 -4.03 3.13 -4.96
C LEU A 6 -5.35 3.42 -4.25
N ASN A 7 -5.82 4.63 -4.42
CA ASN A 7 -7.10 5.09 -3.86
C ASN A 7 -7.13 5.03 -2.34
N LEU A 8 -6.00 5.35 -1.72
CA LEU A 8 -5.91 5.37 -0.26
C LEU A 8 -6.59 6.61 0.30
N PRO A 9 -7.16 6.52 1.51
CA PRO A 9 -7.63 7.72 2.19
C PRO A 9 -6.49 8.70 2.39
N ARG A 10 -6.78 9.98 2.23
CA ARG A 10 -5.74 11.00 2.33
C ARG A 10 -5.17 11.16 3.73
N ASP A 11 -5.91 10.71 4.74
CA ASP A 11 -5.45 10.76 6.11
C ASP A 11 -4.76 9.47 6.57
N LEU A 12 -4.61 8.50 5.69
CA LEU A 12 -3.93 7.25 6.03
C LEU A 12 -2.44 7.49 6.16
N SER A 13 -1.87 7.17 7.31
CA SER A 13 -0.44 7.35 7.53
C SER A 13 0.35 6.19 6.96
N GLU A 14 1.64 6.43 6.75
CA GLU A 14 2.55 5.40 6.30
C GLU A 14 2.58 4.24 7.28
N GLN A 15 2.55 4.54 8.57
CA GLN A 15 2.55 3.52 9.61
C GLN A 15 1.29 2.65 9.53
N SER A 16 0.14 3.25 9.32
CA SER A 16 -1.10 2.50 9.20
C SER A 16 -1.11 1.62 7.96
N LEU A 17 -0.59 2.13 6.84
CA LEU A 17 -0.49 1.35 5.63
C LEU A 17 0.43 0.14 5.85
N GLY A 18 1.56 0.34 6.49
CA GLY A 18 2.48 -0.74 6.80
C GLY A 18 1.86 -1.81 7.66
N LEU A 19 1.06 -1.42 8.64
CA LEU A 19 0.40 -2.39 9.51
C LEU A 19 -0.60 -3.27 8.75
N ILE A 20 -1.29 -2.69 7.78
CA ILE A 20 -2.22 -3.46 6.96
C ILE A 20 -1.50 -4.56 6.20
N PHE A 21 -0.37 -4.23 5.60
CA PHE A 21 0.40 -5.22 4.83
C PHE A 21 1.15 -6.18 5.73
N LYS A 22 1.54 -5.74 6.92
CA LYS A 22 2.29 -6.61 7.82
C LYS A 22 1.47 -7.79 8.30
N LYS A 23 0.16 -7.68 8.27
CA LYS A 23 -0.70 -8.82 8.61
C LYS A 23 -0.60 -9.94 7.58
N ILE A 24 -0.15 -9.61 6.36
CA ILE A 24 0.01 -10.60 5.30
C ILE A 24 1.38 -11.26 5.39
N GLY A 25 2.41 -10.47 5.68
CA GLY A 25 3.77 -10.98 5.76
C GLY A 25 4.74 -9.84 6.01
N ASP A 26 6.02 -10.16 6.02
CA ASP A 26 7.06 -9.17 6.30
C ASP A 26 7.17 -8.16 5.17
N ILE A 27 7.36 -6.91 5.53
CA ILE A 27 7.57 -5.85 4.56
C ILE A 27 8.99 -5.32 4.67
N LYS A 28 9.58 -4.97 3.53
CA LYS A 28 10.89 -4.36 3.49
C LYS A 28 10.80 -2.85 3.57
N SER A 29 9.79 -2.26 2.96
CA SER A 29 9.63 -0.83 2.99
C SER A 29 8.17 -0.49 2.74
N CYS A 30 7.78 0.69 3.19
CA CYS A 30 6.44 1.19 3.00
C CYS A 30 6.52 2.70 2.90
N LYS A 31 5.89 3.26 1.88
CA LYS A 31 5.94 4.69 1.68
C LYS A 31 4.62 5.20 1.14
N VAL A 32 4.10 6.25 1.74
CA VAL A 32 2.94 6.97 1.23
C VAL A 32 3.45 8.22 0.53
N VAL A 33 3.02 8.44 -0.71
CA VAL A 33 3.47 9.60 -1.48
C VAL A 33 2.72 10.84 -1.00
N ILE A 34 3.49 11.85 -0.63
CA ILE A 34 2.95 13.10 -0.06
C ILE A 34 3.22 14.23 -1.06
N ASP A 35 2.23 15.10 -1.24
CA ASP A 35 2.41 16.29 -2.05
C ASP A 35 3.32 17.25 -1.28
N LYS A 36 4.43 17.64 -1.90
CA LYS A 36 5.40 18.44 -1.19
C LYS A 36 4.97 19.88 -0.96
N TYR A 37 3.96 20.35 -1.65
CA TYR A 37 3.48 21.70 -1.46
C TYR A 37 2.43 21.78 -0.35
N THR A 38 1.55 20.83 -0.26
CA THR A 38 0.47 20.86 0.71
C THR A 38 0.73 19.99 1.93
N GLY A 39 1.65 19.03 1.82
CA GLY A 39 1.91 18.06 2.89
C GLY A 39 0.82 17.01 3.02
N ILE A 40 -0.10 16.96 2.06
CA ILE A 40 -1.21 16.01 2.11
C ILE A 40 -0.89 14.82 1.21
N SER A 41 -1.30 13.63 1.64
CA SER A 41 -1.11 12.41 0.86
C SER A 41 -1.79 12.54 -0.50
N LYS A 42 -1.13 12.05 -1.53
CA LYS A 42 -1.70 11.99 -2.86
C LYS A 42 -2.69 10.84 -3.03
N GLY A 43 -2.87 10.03 -2.01
CA GLY A 43 -3.82 8.93 -2.05
C GLY A 43 -3.25 7.65 -2.62
N PHE A 44 -1.94 7.51 -2.68
CA PHE A 44 -1.31 6.25 -3.09
C PHE A 44 0.05 6.10 -2.44
N GLY A 45 0.56 4.89 -2.45
CA GLY A 45 1.85 4.61 -1.85
C GLY A 45 2.41 3.30 -2.36
N PHE A 46 3.59 2.98 -1.88
CA PHE A 46 4.30 1.77 -2.30
C PHE A 46 4.65 0.93 -1.08
N VAL A 47 4.54 -0.37 -1.23
CA VAL A 47 4.94 -1.31 -0.20
C VAL A 47 5.79 -2.38 -0.86
N GLU A 48 6.95 -2.67 -0.29
CA GLU A 48 7.77 -3.76 -0.79
C GLU A 48 7.69 -4.92 0.19
N MET A 49 7.16 -6.04 -0.28
CA MET A 49 7.07 -7.26 0.53
C MET A 49 8.37 -8.04 0.41
N SER A 50 8.79 -8.66 1.50
CA SER A 50 10.04 -9.43 1.51
C SER A 50 9.95 -10.68 0.65
N LEU A 51 8.79 -11.31 0.60
CA LEU A 51 8.59 -12.52 -0.19
C LEU A 51 7.60 -12.28 -1.31
N ASP A 52 7.88 -12.83 -2.48
CA ASP A 52 6.98 -12.71 -3.62
C ASP A 52 5.63 -13.37 -3.33
N LEU A 53 5.63 -14.47 -2.63
CA LEU A 53 4.39 -15.15 -2.28
C LEU A 53 3.50 -14.24 -1.44
N ASP A 54 4.08 -13.54 -0.49
CA ASP A 54 3.32 -12.60 0.36
C ASP A 54 2.82 -11.42 -0.47
N GLY A 55 3.59 -10.99 -1.45
CA GLY A 55 3.16 -9.93 -2.35
C GLY A 55 1.92 -10.34 -3.15
N LYS A 56 1.93 -11.55 -3.67
CA LYS A 56 0.78 -12.07 -4.40
C LYS A 56 -0.44 -12.21 -3.50
N THR A 57 -0.23 -12.66 -2.26
CA THR A 57 -1.31 -12.78 -1.29
C THR A 57 -1.88 -11.41 -0.95
N ALA A 58 -1.03 -10.41 -0.79
CA ALA A 58 -1.47 -9.06 -0.50
C ALA A 58 -2.34 -8.50 -1.62
N ILE A 59 -1.96 -8.73 -2.88
CA ILE A 59 -2.79 -8.30 -3.99
C ILE A 59 -4.16 -8.96 -3.92
N LYS A 60 -4.16 -10.26 -3.70
CA LYS A 60 -5.42 -11.01 -3.67
C LYS A 60 -6.31 -10.62 -2.50
N GLU A 61 -5.71 -10.44 -1.32
CA GLU A 61 -6.49 -10.20 -0.11
C GLU A 61 -6.91 -8.75 0.07
N LEU A 62 -6.10 -7.82 -0.37
CA LEU A 62 -6.34 -6.41 -0.09
C LEU A 62 -6.95 -5.64 -1.25
N HIS A 63 -6.78 -6.11 -2.48
CA HIS A 63 -7.34 -5.41 -3.63
C HIS A 63 -8.87 -5.38 -3.53
N GLY A 64 -9.44 -4.20 -3.60
CA GLY A 64 -10.88 -4.03 -3.52
C GLY A 64 -11.45 -3.97 -2.11
N THR A 65 -10.59 -4.02 -1.09
CA THR A 65 -11.08 -3.87 0.28
C THR A 65 -11.26 -2.39 0.61
N LYS A 66 -12.08 -2.11 1.61
CA LYS A 66 -12.30 -0.74 2.01
C LYS A 66 -11.42 -0.37 3.18
N ILE A 67 -10.82 0.82 3.11
CA ILE A 67 -10.17 1.45 4.24
C ILE A 67 -10.88 2.78 4.41
N GLY A 68 -11.55 2.97 5.54
CA GLY A 68 -12.40 4.13 5.70
C GLY A 68 -13.52 4.09 4.68
N LYS A 69 -13.62 5.09 3.85
CA LYS A 69 -14.64 5.17 2.81
C LYS A 69 -14.10 4.77 1.44
N ASN A 70 -12.82 4.47 1.34
CA ASN A 70 -12.18 4.22 0.06
C ASN A 70 -11.98 2.75 -0.20
N LYS A 71 -12.32 2.33 -1.41
CA LYS A 71 -12.03 0.97 -1.85
C LYS A 71 -10.66 0.99 -2.50
N ILE A 72 -9.68 0.42 -1.85
CA ILE A 72 -8.30 0.49 -2.31
C ILE A 72 -8.02 -0.51 -3.41
N ARG A 73 -6.97 -0.23 -4.17
CA ARG A 73 -6.52 -1.10 -5.23
C ARG A 73 -5.06 -1.43 -5.00
N ILE A 74 -4.71 -2.69 -5.15
CA ILE A 74 -3.32 -3.13 -4.99
C ILE A 74 -2.88 -3.76 -6.30
N LYS A 75 -1.74 -3.32 -6.82
CA LYS A 75 -1.17 -3.87 -8.03
C LYS A 75 0.31 -4.09 -7.85
N GLN A 76 0.89 -4.97 -8.62
CA GLN A 76 2.33 -5.12 -8.63
C GLN A 76 2.92 -3.90 -9.33
N SER A 77 3.86 -3.26 -8.66
CA SER A 77 4.54 -2.12 -9.23
C SER A 77 5.63 -2.64 -10.15
N GLY A 78 5.64 -2.17 -11.27
CA GLY A 78 6.40 -2.55 -12.25
C GLY A 78 7.68 -2.97 -12.30
N ASP A 79 8.53 -3.11 -11.75
CA ASP A 79 9.69 -3.47 -12.12
C ASP A 79 10.08 -4.58 -11.80
N LYS A 80 10.20 -5.20 -12.21
CA LYS A 80 10.71 -6.30 -12.08
C LYS A 80 11.39 -6.59 -11.29
#